data_129c9358db2ac383717e9a54198cf346
#
_entry.id   129c9358db2ac383717e9a54198cf346
#
_cell.length_a   1.000
_cell.length_b   1.000
_cell.length_c   1.000
_cell.angle_alpha   90.00
_cell.angle_beta   90.00
_cell.angle_gamma   90.00
#
_symmetry.space_group_name_H-M   'P 1'
#
loop_
_entity.id
_entity.type
_entity.pdbx_description
1 polymer ?
#
loop_
_entity_poly.entity_id
_entity_poly.type
_entity_poly.pdbx_seq_one_letter_code
_entity_poly.pdbx_strand_id
1 'polypeptide(L)'
;MVFSSLIFMCIFLPIVLIAYNLSKNLTYKNTVLIIASLFFYAWGEPIWVVLLIFSAFVDYINGRIIDKYYARAGATIALVSSLVINLGFLAMFKYSGFFIENINTFLHTSIPNPNFKLPIGISFYTFQTLSYTIDMYRGKTRVQKSFLGFLAYVSMFPQLVAGPIVRYSTVASELNSRRVTADDFAYGVKRFTAGMCKKVMLANSSGAVASMVLDSTRLTVASSWLGIIMYTFQIYFDFSGYSDMAIGLGRMLGFHFGENFEYPYISRSITEFWRRWHISLSTFFRDYVYIPLGGNRYHAIRNIFIVWLLTGLWHGASWNFIFWGLFYGVLLFIEKTLFKKKLQKIPAPICYIYTMFFVILGWALFYFTDLNALWTFIKSAFGVGTALYDLTAVSTFCTNAWLIAVCVIASTPIPTIIHKNFCKKSKVFAAISEPILVIVGLGVCFVLLVGQTYNPFLYFRF
;
A
#
# COMPACT_ATOMS: atom_id res chain seq x y z
N MET A 1 16.37 0.01 -3.95
CA MET A 1 16.15 -1.31 -4.62
C MET A 1 14.66 -1.63 -4.61
N VAL A 2 14.12 -2.37 -5.59
CA VAL A 2 12.69 -2.78 -5.61
C VAL A 2 12.59 -4.29 -5.71
N PHE A 3 11.53 -4.89 -5.14
CA PHE A 3 11.37 -6.36 -5.12
C PHE A 3 11.28 -6.98 -6.53
N SER A 4 10.68 -6.25 -7.46
CA SER A 4 10.56 -6.63 -8.87
C SER A 4 11.78 -6.25 -9.71
N SER A 5 12.98 -6.33 -9.17
CA SER A 5 14.22 -6.13 -9.92
C SER A 5 15.07 -7.39 -9.94
N LEU A 6 15.80 -7.61 -11.04
CA LEU A 6 16.70 -8.75 -11.19
C LEU A 6 17.79 -8.77 -10.12
N ILE A 7 18.34 -7.59 -9.77
CA ILE A 7 19.34 -7.46 -8.70
C ILE A 7 18.78 -7.95 -7.36
N PHE A 8 17.52 -7.59 -7.04
CA PHE A 8 16.90 -8.07 -5.82
C PHE A 8 16.72 -9.59 -5.82
N MET A 9 16.16 -10.13 -6.90
CA MET A 9 15.80 -11.55 -6.99
C MET A 9 17.01 -12.48 -7.09
N CYS A 10 18.03 -12.09 -7.87
CA CYS A 10 19.15 -12.97 -8.20
C CYS A 10 20.36 -12.81 -7.27
N ILE A 11 20.50 -11.65 -6.64
CA ILE A 11 21.68 -11.33 -5.84
C ILE A 11 21.28 -11.07 -4.39
N PHE A 12 20.49 -10.02 -4.15
CA PHE A 12 20.21 -9.59 -2.79
C PHE A 12 19.45 -10.64 -1.98
N LEU A 13 18.31 -11.11 -2.47
CA LEU A 13 17.46 -12.04 -1.74
C LEU A 13 18.15 -13.39 -1.46
N PRO A 14 18.82 -14.04 -2.41
CA PRO A 14 19.57 -15.26 -2.13
C PRO A 14 20.67 -15.08 -1.09
N ILE A 15 21.49 -14.01 -1.20
CA ILE A 15 22.53 -13.70 -0.22
C ILE A 15 21.94 -13.52 1.18
N VAL A 16 20.86 -12.73 1.30
CA VAL A 16 20.20 -12.49 2.59
C VAL A 16 19.62 -13.79 3.17
N LEU A 17 18.97 -14.61 2.36
CA LEU A 17 18.39 -15.89 2.83
C LEU A 17 19.47 -16.88 3.26
N ILE A 18 20.58 -16.98 2.53
CA ILE A 18 21.72 -17.82 2.91
C ILE A 18 22.30 -17.30 4.23
N ALA A 19 22.69 -16.02 4.29
CA ALA A 19 23.27 -15.44 5.50
C ALA A 19 22.34 -15.59 6.72
N TYR A 20 21.05 -15.35 6.55
CA TYR A 20 20.04 -15.46 7.61
C TYR A 20 19.93 -16.89 8.18
N ASN A 21 20.12 -17.92 7.36
CA ASN A 21 19.99 -19.33 7.76
C ASN A 21 21.30 -19.98 8.22
N LEU A 22 22.46 -19.29 8.15
CA LEU A 22 23.74 -19.80 8.64
C LEU A 22 23.76 -20.06 10.16
N SER A 23 22.88 -19.38 10.92
CA SER A 23 22.80 -19.57 12.36
C SER A 23 21.36 -19.66 12.85
N LYS A 24 21.14 -20.48 13.89
CA LYS A 24 19.87 -20.54 14.62
C LYS A 24 19.76 -19.44 15.69
N ASN A 25 20.87 -18.73 16.00
CA ASN A 25 20.88 -17.67 17.00
C ASN A 25 20.04 -16.48 16.55
N LEU A 26 19.10 -16.08 17.39
CA LEU A 26 18.14 -15.03 17.07
C LEU A 26 18.79 -13.64 16.96
N THR A 27 19.79 -13.36 17.82
CA THR A 27 20.54 -12.10 17.77
C THR A 27 21.28 -11.99 16.43
N TYR A 28 21.94 -13.06 15.98
CA TYR A 28 22.57 -13.13 14.67
C TYR A 28 21.56 -12.86 13.54
N LYS A 29 20.41 -13.55 13.55
CA LYS A 29 19.34 -13.36 12.56
C LYS A 29 18.84 -11.92 12.51
N ASN A 30 18.64 -11.29 13.68
CA ASN A 30 18.23 -9.90 13.76
C ASN A 30 19.31 -8.96 13.23
N THR A 31 20.58 -9.23 13.51
CA THR A 31 21.70 -8.44 12.98
C THR A 31 21.79 -8.53 11.45
N VAL A 32 21.70 -9.74 10.90
CA VAL A 32 21.66 -9.92 9.42
C VAL A 32 20.46 -9.16 8.83
N LEU A 33 19.30 -9.26 9.45
CA LEU A 33 18.11 -8.55 8.99
C LEU A 33 18.28 -7.03 9.02
N ILE A 34 18.86 -6.45 10.08
CA ILE A 34 19.15 -5.01 10.18
C ILE A 34 20.09 -4.58 9.07
N ILE A 35 21.24 -5.27 8.92
CA ILE A 35 22.25 -4.92 7.91
C ILE A 35 21.64 -4.99 6.51
N ALA A 36 20.97 -6.08 6.18
CA ALA A 36 20.31 -6.25 4.90
C ALA A 36 19.24 -5.17 4.65
N SER A 37 18.45 -4.83 5.67
CA SER A 37 17.38 -3.83 5.57
C SER A 37 17.92 -2.41 5.38
N LEU A 38 18.94 -2.02 6.13
CA LEU A 38 19.59 -0.72 5.98
C LEU A 38 20.29 -0.61 4.62
N PHE A 39 20.94 -1.68 4.16
CA PHE A 39 21.52 -1.72 2.82
C PHE A 39 20.45 -1.62 1.73
N PHE A 40 19.34 -2.37 1.84
CA PHE A 40 18.21 -2.30 0.92
C PHE A 40 17.66 -0.87 0.80
N TYR A 41 17.50 -0.19 1.93
CA TYR A 41 17.00 1.18 1.98
C TYR A 41 18.03 2.18 1.42
N ALA A 42 19.28 2.10 1.88
CA ALA A 42 20.36 2.98 1.45
C ALA A 42 20.67 2.86 -0.06
N TRP A 43 20.39 1.72 -0.69
CA TRP A 43 20.51 1.55 -2.14
C TRP A 43 19.68 2.55 -2.95
N GLY A 44 18.50 2.94 -2.47
CA GLY A 44 17.66 3.95 -3.09
C GLY A 44 17.79 5.34 -2.46
N GLU A 45 18.08 5.38 -1.16
CA GLU A 45 18.06 6.58 -0.34
C GLU A 45 19.29 6.64 0.61
N PRO A 46 20.49 6.84 0.10
CA PRO A 46 21.73 6.73 0.89
C PRO A 46 21.81 7.76 2.03
N ILE A 47 21.28 8.95 1.85
CA ILE A 47 21.29 10.02 2.87
C ILE A 47 20.16 9.80 3.90
N TRP A 48 18.99 9.41 3.44
CA TRP A 48 17.80 9.32 4.27
C TRP A 48 17.74 8.09 5.19
N VAL A 49 18.67 7.15 5.03
CA VAL A 49 18.86 6.04 5.98
C VAL A 49 19.18 6.58 7.39
N VAL A 50 19.88 7.72 7.47
CA VAL A 50 20.18 8.38 8.76
C VAL A 50 18.91 8.89 9.42
N LEU A 51 17.98 9.47 8.65
CA LEU A 51 16.69 9.93 9.18
C LEU A 51 15.84 8.76 9.71
N LEU A 52 15.83 7.63 9.02
CA LEU A 52 15.13 6.42 9.48
C LEU A 52 15.69 5.93 10.81
N ILE A 53 17.03 5.85 10.94
CA ILE A 53 17.70 5.44 12.18
C ILE A 53 17.40 6.44 13.30
N PHE A 54 17.44 7.74 13.00
CA PHE A 54 17.13 8.80 13.96
C PHE A 54 15.67 8.71 14.43
N SER A 55 14.69 8.55 13.53
CA SER A 55 13.28 8.38 13.89
C SER A 55 13.08 7.14 14.78
N ALA A 56 13.71 6.01 14.42
CA ALA A 56 13.68 4.81 15.24
C ALA A 56 14.31 5.05 16.63
N PHE A 57 15.41 5.78 16.72
CA PHE A 57 16.06 6.11 18.01
C PHE A 57 15.17 6.98 18.89
N VAL A 58 14.57 8.03 18.32
CA VAL A 58 13.63 8.92 19.03
C VAL A 58 12.49 8.11 19.65
N ASP A 59 11.85 7.23 18.86
CA ASP A 59 10.70 6.48 19.36
C ASP A 59 11.07 5.32 20.27
N TYR A 60 12.27 4.77 20.13
CA TYR A 60 12.82 3.85 21.13
C TYR A 60 12.98 4.55 22.51
N ILE A 61 13.56 5.75 22.53
CA ILE A 61 13.73 6.52 23.80
C ILE A 61 12.37 6.91 24.36
N ASN A 62 11.47 7.44 23.54
CA ASN A 62 10.11 7.79 23.98
C ASN A 62 9.37 6.58 24.54
N GLY A 63 9.47 5.40 23.90
CA GLY A 63 8.91 4.15 24.41
C GLY A 63 9.47 3.76 25.79
N ARG A 64 10.79 3.93 26.01
CA ARG A 64 11.43 3.70 27.32
C ARG A 64 10.95 4.67 28.39
N ILE A 65 10.74 5.94 28.02
CA ILE A 65 10.21 6.98 28.94
C ILE A 65 8.74 6.68 29.26
N ILE A 66 7.92 6.29 28.27
CA ILE A 66 6.52 5.90 28.49
C ILE A 66 6.43 4.73 29.46
N ASP A 67 7.26 3.69 29.31
CA ASP A 67 7.31 2.55 30.19
C ASP A 67 7.68 2.95 31.64
N LYS A 68 8.74 3.75 31.79
CA LYS A 68 9.23 4.21 33.12
C LYS A 68 8.22 5.10 33.85
N TYR A 69 7.51 5.96 33.12
CA TYR A 69 6.58 6.96 33.70
C TYR A 69 5.12 6.62 33.35
N TYR A 70 4.79 5.34 33.18
CA TYR A 70 3.45 4.91 32.80
C TYR A 70 2.38 5.54 33.71
N ALA A 71 1.28 6.02 33.10
CA ALA A 71 0.19 6.74 33.77
C ALA A 71 0.59 8.07 34.49
N ARG A 72 1.79 8.62 34.22
CA ARG A 72 2.24 9.91 34.76
C ARG A 72 2.47 10.91 33.63
N ALA A 73 2.60 12.19 33.98
CA ALA A 73 2.85 13.27 33.02
C ALA A 73 4.04 13.02 32.07
N GLY A 74 5.11 12.38 32.57
CA GLY A 74 6.26 12.00 31.76
C GLY A 74 5.93 11.10 30.58
N ALA A 75 4.96 10.19 30.69
CA ALA A 75 4.49 9.36 29.58
C ALA A 75 3.77 10.18 28.52
N THR A 76 2.95 11.17 28.93
CA THR A 76 2.25 12.06 28.01
C THR A 76 3.24 12.97 27.26
N ILE A 77 4.25 13.51 27.96
CA ILE A 77 5.30 14.34 27.32
C ILE A 77 6.06 13.52 26.30
N ALA A 78 6.45 12.29 26.60
CA ALA A 78 7.14 11.41 25.67
C ALA A 78 6.27 11.05 24.44
N LEU A 79 4.97 10.77 24.62
CA LEU A 79 4.05 10.56 23.52
C LEU A 79 3.94 11.80 22.62
N VAL A 80 3.74 12.98 23.20
CA VAL A 80 3.65 14.25 22.45
C VAL A 80 4.95 14.54 21.72
N SER A 81 6.11 14.30 22.34
CA SER A 81 7.42 14.42 21.71
C SER A 81 7.54 13.52 20.47
N SER A 82 7.17 12.24 20.59
CA SER A 82 7.14 11.30 19.46
C SER A 82 6.26 11.81 18.33
N LEU A 83 5.02 12.23 18.63
CA LEU A 83 4.09 12.77 17.64
C LEU A 83 4.64 14.02 16.95
N VAL A 84 5.13 14.98 17.71
CA VAL A 84 5.63 16.27 17.17
C VAL A 84 6.84 16.05 16.27
N ILE A 85 7.79 15.23 16.69
CA ILE A 85 9.03 14.99 15.91
C ILE A 85 8.69 14.23 14.62
N ASN A 86 7.97 13.13 14.68
CA ASN A 86 7.70 12.29 13.50
C ASN A 86 6.73 12.96 12.52
N LEU A 87 5.64 13.58 13.02
CA LEU A 87 4.72 14.32 12.16
C LEU A 87 5.35 15.63 11.66
N GLY A 88 6.24 16.24 12.43
CA GLY A 88 7.02 17.41 12.02
C GLY A 88 7.92 17.11 10.83
N PHE A 89 8.69 16.02 10.87
CA PHE A 89 9.47 15.58 9.71
C PHE A 89 8.58 15.25 8.51
N LEU A 90 7.48 14.52 8.72
CA LEU A 90 6.54 14.24 7.65
C LEU A 90 5.97 15.55 7.06
N ALA A 91 5.61 16.52 7.89
CA ALA A 91 5.11 17.81 7.45
C ALA A 91 6.18 18.59 6.66
N MET A 92 7.40 18.61 7.14
CA MET A 92 8.50 19.31 6.50
C MET A 92 8.82 18.73 5.12
N PHE A 93 8.99 17.42 5.02
CA PHE A 93 9.41 16.79 3.75
C PHE A 93 8.28 16.64 2.75
N LYS A 94 7.06 16.38 3.21
CA LYS A 94 5.94 16.07 2.31
C LYS A 94 5.08 17.29 1.96
N TYR A 95 4.90 18.25 2.91
CA TYR A 95 3.87 19.28 2.74
C TYR A 95 4.43 20.70 2.62
N SER A 96 5.73 20.95 2.92
CA SER A 96 6.27 22.31 2.87
C SER A 96 6.11 22.98 1.52
N GLY A 97 6.41 22.28 0.42
CA GLY A 97 6.24 22.81 -0.93
C GLY A 97 4.79 23.18 -1.22
N PHE A 98 3.86 22.27 -0.94
CA PHE A 98 2.44 22.50 -1.13
C PHE A 98 1.91 23.71 -0.34
N PHE A 99 2.30 23.84 0.93
CA PHE A 99 1.91 25.00 1.73
C PHE A 99 2.47 26.31 1.18
N ILE A 100 3.75 26.34 0.82
CA ILE A 100 4.40 27.52 0.25
C ILE A 100 3.76 27.92 -1.08
N GLU A 101 3.50 27.00 -1.97
CA GLU A 101 2.83 27.27 -3.24
C GLU A 101 1.42 27.86 -3.05
N ASN A 102 0.64 27.30 -2.11
CA ASN A 102 -0.67 27.85 -1.79
C ASN A 102 -0.57 29.25 -1.13
N ILE A 103 0.36 29.47 -0.22
CA ILE A 103 0.59 30.80 0.40
C ILE A 103 0.97 31.81 -0.69
N ASN A 104 1.91 31.46 -1.57
CA ASN A 104 2.32 32.34 -2.66
C ASN A 104 1.15 32.68 -3.58
N THR A 105 0.29 31.70 -3.88
CA THR A 105 -0.88 31.91 -4.74
C THR A 105 -1.93 32.80 -4.07
N PHE A 106 -2.25 32.54 -2.79
CA PHE A 106 -3.32 33.28 -2.09
C PHE A 106 -2.89 34.67 -1.61
N LEU A 107 -1.64 34.82 -1.18
CA LEU A 107 -1.14 36.07 -0.63
C LEU A 107 -0.29 36.87 -1.61
N HIS A 108 -0.15 36.39 -2.87
CA HIS A 108 0.69 36.97 -3.91
C HIS A 108 2.13 37.23 -3.44
N THR A 109 2.68 36.31 -2.62
CA THR A 109 4.05 36.34 -2.14
C THR A 109 4.96 35.51 -3.04
N SER A 110 6.27 35.67 -2.89
CA SER A 110 7.30 34.93 -3.63
C SER A 110 8.25 34.20 -2.69
N ILE A 111 7.71 33.52 -1.67
CA ILE A 111 8.49 32.71 -0.75
C ILE A 111 9.17 31.59 -1.52
N PRO A 112 10.50 31.40 -1.44
CA PRO A 112 11.20 30.35 -2.16
C PRO A 112 10.76 28.95 -1.67
N ASN A 113 10.42 28.06 -2.61
CA ASN A 113 10.09 26.68 -2.29
C ASN A 113 11.40 25.93 -1.93
N PRO A 114 11.51 25.31 -0.74
CA PRO A 114 12.72 24.62 -0.32
C PRO A 114 12.99 23.33 -1.12
N ASN A 115 12.02 22.83 -1.91
CA ASN A 115 12.14 21.65 -2.78
C ASN A 115 12.78 20.44 -2.08
N PHE A 116 12.36 20.15 -0.85
CA PHE A 116 12.84 18.97 -0.14
C PHE A 116 12.49 17.69 -0.89
N LYS A 117 13.49 16.88 -1.17
CA LYS A 117 13.26 15.54 -1.70
C LYS A 117 12.57 14.69 -0.65
N LEU A 118 11.40 14.13 -0.97
CA LEU A 118 10.65 13.28 -0.07
C LEU A 118 11.40 11.94 0.15
N PRO A 119 11.80 11.60 1.39
CA PRO A 119 12.42 10.31 1.67
C PRO A 119 11.44 9.17 1.42
N ILE A 120 11.83 8.21 0.58
CA ILE A 120 10.96 7.06 0.25
C ILE A 120 10.58 6.31 1.54
N GLY A 121 9.28 6.04 1.70
CA GLY A 121 8.76 5.28 2.85
C GLY A 121 8.59 6.06 4.15
N ILE A 122 8.89 7.39 4.19
CA ILE A 122 8.71 8.18 5.42
C ILE A 122 7.30 8.09 5.98
N SER A 123 6.27 8.10 5.14
CA SER A 123 4.88 7.97 5.56
C SER A 123 4.58 6.61 6.21
N PHE A 124 5.24 5.54 5.77
CA PHE A 124 5.05 4.19 6.29
C PHE A 124 5.76 3.99 7.63
N TYR A 125 7.07 4.29 7.71
CA TYR A 125 7.77 4.09 8.98
C TYR A 125 7.33 5.07 10.07
N THR A 126 6.88 6.29 9.71
CA THR A 126 6.23 7.19 10.66
C THR A 126 4.99 6.55 11.30
N PHE A 127 4.11 5.93 10.52
CA PHE A 127 2.94 5.25 11.08
C PHE A 127 3.30 4.00 11.89
N GLN A 128 4.33 3.29 11.51
CA GLN A 128 4.83 2.14 12.27
C GLN A 128 5.34 2.58 13.65
N THR A 129 6.21 3.58 13.72
CA THR A 129 6.79 4.08 14.96
C THR A 129 5.75 4.75 15.85
N LEU A 130 4.85 5.58 15.28
CA LEU A 130 3.75 6.18 16.02
C LEU A 130 2.79 5.12 16.58
N SER A 131 2.51 4.03 15.84
CA SER A 131 1.67 2.96 16.37
C SER A 131 2.28 2.34 17.62
N TYR A 132 3.61 2.17 17.67
CA TYR A 132 4.32 1.65 18.82
C TYR A 132 4.18 2.58 20.04
N THR A 133 4.50 3.87 19.91
CA THR A 133 4.45 4.83 21.02
C THR A 133 3.03 5.03 21.55
N ILE A 134 2.03 5.08 20.66
CA ILE A 134 0.62 5.17 21.05
C ILE A 134 0.15 3.88 21.76
N ASP A 135 0.49 2.70 21.23
CA ASP A 135 0.10 1.42 21.86
C ASP A 135 0.80 1.19 23.20
N MET A 136 2.05 1.66 23.34
CA MET A 136 2.76 1.71 24.64
C MET A 136 2.02 2.60 25.64
N TYR A 137 1.66 3.83 25.24
CA TYR A 137 0.93 4.77 26.11
C TYR A 137 -0.44 4.22 26.53
N ARG A 138 -1.11 3.46 25.65
CA ARG A 138 -2.39 2.79 25.94
C ARG A 138 -2.25 1.48 26.73
N GLY A 139 -1.03 1.04 27.06
CA GLY A 139 -0.77 -0.23 27.74
C GLY A 139 -1.07 -1.48 26.89
N LYS A 140 -1.18 -1.35 25.57
CA LYS A 140 -1.51 -2.45 24.66
C LYS A 140 -0.30 -3.30 24.27
N THR A 141 0.91 -2.78 24.41
CA THR A 141 2.14 -3.49 24.09
C THR A 141 3.22 -3.26 25.13
N ARG A 142 4.17 -4.18 25.18
CA ARG A 142 5.32 -4.07 26.09
C ARG A 142 6.46 -3.31 25.42
N VAL A 143 7.29 -2.64 26.23
CA VAL A 143 8.45 -1.90 25.75
C VAL A 143 9.47 -2.83 25.10
N GLN A 144 10.01 -2.42 23.95
CA GLN A 144 11.20 -3.03 23.38
C GLN A 144 12.44 -2.53 24.15
N LYS A 145 13.13 -3.48 24.82
CA LYS A 145 14.30 -3.15 25.68
C LYS A 145 15.59 -2.96 24.86
N SER A 146 15.67 -3.52 23.66
CA SER A 146 16.84 -3.46 22.79
C SER A 146 16.61 -2.45 21.65
N PHE A 147 17.51 -1.48 21.51
CA PHE A 147 17.47 -0.58 20.36
C PHE A 147 17.63 -1.32 19.02
N LEU A 148 18.54 -2.30 18.94
CA LEU A 148 18.69 -3.13 17.76
C LEU A 148 17.42 -3.92 17.44
N GLY A 149 16.72 -4.44 18.46
CA GLY A 149 15.43 -5.10 18.27
C GLY A 149 14.36 -4.15 17.72
N PHE A 150 14.32 -2.90 18.18
CA PHE A 150 13.41 -1.89 17.68
C PHE A 150 13.79 -1.43 16.26
N LEU A 151 15.09 -1.22 16.00
CA LEU A 151 15.60 -0.89 14.67
C LEU A 151 15.29 -2.00 13.65
N ALA A 152 15.45 -3.29 14.04
CA ALA A 152 15.06 -4.42 13.21
C ALA A 152 13.59 -4.37 12.81
N TYR A 153 12.70 -4.00 13.75
CA TYR A 153 11.27 -3.83 13.47
C TYR A 153 11.02 -2.68 12.47
N VAL A 154 11.56 -1.50 12.73
CA VAL A 154 11.28 -0.30 11.91
C VAL A 154 11.90 -0.43 10.51
N SER A 155 13.15 -0.93 10.42
CA SER A 155 13.89 -0.99 9.16
C SER A 155 13.59 -2.20 8.29
N MET A 156 12.85 -3.21 8.79
CA MET A 156 12.63 -4.50 8.12
C MET A 156 12.23 -4.35 6.65
N PHE A 157 13.12 -4.74 5.71
CA PHE A 157 12.98 -4.45 4.28
C PHE A 157 11.68 -5.00 3.64
N PRO A 158 11.09 -6.13 4.08
CA PRO A 158 9.84 -6.58 3.47
C PRO A 158 8.67 -5.59 3.63
N GLN A 159 8.65 -4.82 4.72
CA GLN A 159 7.55 -3.89 5.03
C GLN A 159 7.88 -2.42 4.78
N LEU A 160 9.19 -2.06 4.75
CA LEU A 160 9.67 -0.69 4.97
C LEU A 160 9.16 0.34 3.98
N VAL A 161 9.04 0.01 2.70
CA VAL A 161 8.81 1.02 1.66
C VAL A 161 7.33 1.16 1.28
N ALA A 162 6.64 0.06 1.03
CA ALA A 162 5.23 0.04 0.64
C ALA A 162 4.55 -1.29 1.03
N GLY A 163 5.09 -2.01 2.01
CA GLY A 163 4.47 -3.20 2.57
C GLY A 163 3.22 -2.86 3.39
N PRO A 164 2.55 -3.86 3.96
CA PRO A 164 1.51 -3.62 4.95
C PRO A 164 2.09 -2.78 6.12
N ILE A 165 1.31 -1.85 6.65
CA ILE A 165 1.69 -1.12 7.87
C ILE A 165 1.60 -2.10 9.04
N VAL A 166 2.73 -2.74 9.36
CA VAL A 166 2.82 -3.75 10.41
C VAL A 166 3.00 -3.07 11.76
N ARG A 167 2.12 -3.36 12.71
CA ARG A 167 2.22 -2.83 14.08
C ARG A 167 3.27 -3.61 14.87
N TYR A 168 3.94 -2.93 15.79
CA TYR A 168 4.89 -3.59 16.68
C TYR A 168 4.24 -4.75 17.45
N SER A 169 3.03 -4.56 17.96
CA SER A 169 2.27 -5.60 18.70
C SER A 169 2.06 -6.89 17.90
N THR A 170 2.02 -6.81 16.56
CA THR A 170 1.85 -7.98 15.68
C THR A 170 3.10 -8.85 15.62
N VAL A 171 4.29 -8.23 15.61
CA VAL A 171 5.58 -8.93 15.40
C VAL A 171 6.46 -8.98 16.63
N ALA A 172 6.02 -8.42 17.76
CA ALA A 172 6.80 -8.31 18.98
C ALA A 172 7.27 -9.68 19.53
N SER A 173 6.41 -10.69 19.47
CA SER A 173 6.75 -12.06 19.88
C SER A 173 7.79 -12.69 18.95
N GLU A 174 7.63 -12.46 17.65
CA GLU A 174 8.47 -13.02 16.60
C GLU A 174 9.86 -12.36 16.54
N LEU A 175 9.98 -11.10 16.96
CA LEU A 175 11.28 -10.44 17.14
C LEU A 175 12.11 -11.10 18.22
N ASN A 176 11.45 -11.64 19.25
CA ASN A 176 12.10 -12.24 20.42
C ASN A 176 12.17 -13.77 20.37
N SER A 177 11.28 -14.41 19.59
CA SER A 177 11.22 -15.87 19.46
C SER A 177 10.54 -16.22 18.15
N ARG A 178 11.31 -16.65 17.16
CA ARG A 178 10.75 -17.13 15.87
C ARG A 178 11.50 -18.33 15.34
N ARG A 179 10.75 -19.18 14.67
CA ARG A 179 11.27 -20.34 13.95
C ARG A 179 10.65 -20.36 12.55
N VAL A 180 11.46 -20.57 11.55
CA VAL A 180 11.00 -20.76 10.17
C VAL A 180 10.85 -22.26 9.94
N THR A 181 9.65 -22.71 9.63
CA THR A 181 9.38 -24.10 9.21
C THR A 181 9.54 -24.22 7.68
N ALA A 182 9.69 -25.44 7.18
CA ALA A 182 9.70 -25.70 5.75
C ALA A 182 8.39 -25.26 5.07
N ASP A 183 7.25 -25.44 5.77
CA ASP A 183 5.94 -25.03 5.29
C ASP A 183 5.81 -23.51 5.23
N ASP A 184 6.33 -22.77 6.22
CA ASP A 184 6.37 -21.30 6.18
C ASP A 184 7.22 -20.80 5.02
N PHE A 185 8.37 -21.42 4.80
CA PHE A 185 9.25 -21.06 3.70
C PHE A 185 8.58 -21.33 2.34
N ALA A 186 8.02 -22.52 2.17
CA ALA A 186 7.30 -22.89 0.93
C ALA A 186 6.09 -21.99 0.66
N TYR A 187 5.31 -21.67 1.71
CA TYR A 187 4.23 -20.71 1.62
C TYR A 187 4.75 -19.32 1.20
N GLY A 188 5.86 -18.88 1.82
CA GLY A 188 6.49 -17.61 1.53
C GLY A 188 6.92 -17.48 0.07
N VAL A 189 7.57 -18.52 -0.48
CA VAL A 189 7.97 -18.57 -1.90
C VAL A 189 6.75 -18.51 -2.82
N LYS A 190 5.70 -19.31 -2.56
CA LYS A 190 4.46 -19.28 -3.35
C LYS A 190 3.81 -17.90 -3.32
N ARG A 191 3.72 -17.29 -2.16
CA ARG A 191 3.10 -15.98 -1.99
C ARG A 191 3.89 -14.89 -2.69
N PHE A 192 5.22 -14.90 -2.56
CA PHE A 192 6.11 -14.00 -3.26
C PHE A 192 5.96 -14.10 -4.78
N THR A 193 5.96 -15.33 -5.30
CA THR A 193 5.78 -15.58 -6.75
C THR A 193 4.43 -15.06 -7.24
N ALA A 194 3.35 -15.32 -6.51
CA ALA A 194 2.03 -14.78 -6.86
C ALA A 194 2.03 -13.24 -6.89
N GLY A 195 2.69 -12.60 -5.93
CA GLY A 195 2.88 -11.15 -5.91
C GLY A 195 3.68 -10.64 -7.11
N MET A 196 4.76 -11.34 -7.48
CA MET A 196 5.55 -11.03 -8.68
C MET A 196 4.73 -11.13 -9.96
N CYS A 197 3.95 -12.20 -10.13
CA CYS A 197 3.06 -12.36 -11.28
C CYS A 197 2.04 -11.21 -11.36
N LYS A 198 1.42 -10.83 -10.24
CA LYS A 198 0.51 -9.68 -10.20
C LYS A 198 1.21 -8.39 -10.65
N LYS A 199 2.41 -8.12 -10.13
CA LYS A 199 3.16 -6.90 -10.45
C LYS A 199 3.65 -6.90 -11.89
N VAL A 200 4.35 -7.94 -12.31
CA VAL A 200 5.08 -7.95 -13.59
C VAL A 200 4.12 -8.24 -14.75
N MET A 201 3.24 -9.23 -14.62
CA MET A 201 2.38 -9.65 -15.73
C MET A 201 1.12 -8.81 -15.86
N LEU A 202 0.47 -8.45 -14.73
CA LEU A 202 -0.82 -7.77 -14.77
C LEU A 202 -0.70 -6.26 -14.60
N ALA A 203 -0.03 -5.79 -13.53
CA ALA A 203 0.05 -4.36 -13.25
C ALA A 203 0.85 -3.61 -14.31
N ASN A 204 2.02 -4.10 -14.70
CA ASN A 204 2.86 -3.43 -15.68
C ASN A 204 2.18 -3.36 -17.05
N SER A 205 1.60 -4.48 -17.50
CA SER A 205 0.89 -4.52 -18.79
C SER A 205 -0.33 -3.59 -18.79
N SER A 206 -1.12 -3.62 -17.70
CA SER A 206 -2.26 -2.70 -17.55
C SER A 206 -1.81 -1.24 -17.48
N GLY A 207 -0.71 -0.96 -16.80
CA GLY A 207 -0.14 0.38 -16.68
C GLY A 207 0.35 0.94 -18.00
N ALA A 208 0.99 0.12 -18.83
CA ALA A 208 1.43 0.52 -20.17
C ALA A 208 0.25 0.96 -21.05
N VAL A 209 -0.86 0.18 -21.03
CA VAL A 209 -2.07 0.54 -21.76
C VAL A 209 -2.74 1.79 -21.16
N ALA A 210 -2.83 1.88 -19.82
CA ALA A 210 -3.42 3.03 -19.16
C ALA A 210 -2.70 4.34 -19.53
N SER A 211 -1.36 4.37 -19.42
CA SER A 211 -0.57 5.56 -19.78
C SER A 211 -0.70 5.89 -21.25
N MET A 212 -0.58 4.90 -22.15
CA MET A 212 -0.71 5.13 -23.59
C MET A 212 -2.04 5.80 -23.96
N VAL A 213 -3.13 5.44 -23.27
CA VAL A 213 -4.47 5.94 -23.57
C VAL A 213 -4.75 7.26 -22.83
N LEU A 214 -4.48 7.33 -21.50
CA LEU A 214 -4.85 8.49 -20.69
C LEU A 214 -3.95 9.71 -20.92
N ASP A 215 -2.69 9.50 -21.34
CA ASP A 215 -1.74 10.57 -21.63
C ASP A 215 -1.87 11.06 -23.09
N SER A 216 -2.84 10.53 -23.86
CA SER A 216 -3.10 10.97 -25.22
C SER A 216 -3.71 12.37 -25.26
N THR A 217 -3.42 13.13 -26.33
CA THR A 217 -3.91 14.51 -26.50
C THR A 217 -5.42 14.61 -26.78
N ARG A 218 -6.03 13.52 -27.22
CA ARG A 218 -7.46 13.46 -27.55
C ARG A 218 -8.08 12.22 -26.92
N LEU A 219 -9.02 12.43 -26.03
CA LEU A 219 -9.80 11.38 -25.41
C LEU A 219 -11.19 11.30 -26.04
N THR A 220 -11.63 10.09 -26.37
CA THR A 220 -13.01 9.75 -26.67
C THR A 220 -13.69 9.16 -25.44
N VAL A 221 -15.02 8.96 -25.45
CA VAL A 221 -15.71 8.26 -24.36
C VAL A 221 -15.10 6.87 -24.14
N ALA A 222 -14.94 6.10 -25.22
CA ALA A 222 -14.41 4.73 -25.16
C ALA A 222 -12.96 4.70 -24.65
N SER A 223 -12.08 5.59 -25.13
CA SER A 223 -10.69 5.64 -24.67
C SER A 223 -10.59 6.07 -23.20
N SER A 224 -11.40 7.05 -22.77
CA SER A 224 -11.43 7.50 -21.37
C SER A 224 -11.76 6.34 -20.41
N TRP A 225 -12.85 5.60 -20.69
CA TRP A 225 -13.22 4.44 -19.87
C TRP A 225 -12.22 3.31 -19.98
N LEU A 226 -11.70 3.00 -21.16
CA LEU A 226 -10.67 1.98 -21.34
C LEU A 226 -9.43 2.29 -20.50
N GLY A 227 -8.90 3.50 -20.62
CA GLY A 227 -7.70 3.93 -19.91
C GLY A 227 -7.86 3.87 -18.40
N ILE A 228 -8.98 4.38 -17.85
CA ILE A 228 -9.18 4.39 -16.39
C ILE A 228 -9.50 2.99 -15.84
N ILE A 229 -10.13 2.10 -16.61
CA ILE A 229 -10.30 0.69 -16.24
C ILE A 229 -8.94 -0.01 -16.19
N MET A 230 -8.07 0.23 -17.17
CA MET A 230 -6.71 -0.34 -17.16
C MET A 230 -5.89 0.21 -15.98
N TYR A 231 -6.01 1.48 -15.64
CA TYR A 231 -5.40 2.03 -14.43
C TYR A 231 -5.98 1.42 -13.15
N THR A 232 -7.28 1.13 -13.12
CA THR A 232 -7.94 0.44 -12.00
C THR A 232 -7.31 -0.93 -11.76
N PHE A 233 -6.99 -1.70 -12.82
CA PHE A 233 -6.25 -2.95 -12.69
C PHE A 233 -4.79 -2.72 -12.29
N GLN A 234 -4.12 -1.73 -12.89
CA GLN A 234 -2.74 -1.39 -12.56
C GLN A 234 -2.58 -1.13 -11.05
N ILE A 235 -3.35 -0.19 -10.48
CA ILE A 235 -3.19 0.19 -9.06
C ILE A 235 -3.48 -0.98 -8.11
N TYR A 236 -4.45 -1.83 -8.45
CA TYR A 236 -4.76 -3.00 -7.64
C TYR A 236 -3.67 -4.05 -7.69
N PHE A 237 -3.26 -4.48 -8.88
CA PHE A 237 -2.26 -5.54 -9.01
C PHE A 237 -0.86 -5.08 -8.63
N ASP A 238 -0.54 -3.80 -8.83
CA ASP A 238 0.73 -3.23 -8.37
C ASP A 238 0.82 -3.28 -6.85
N PHE A 239 -0.17 -2.76 -6.15
CA PHE A 239 -0.13 -2.67 -4.69
C PHE A 239 -0.42 -4.01 -3.99
N SER A 240 -1.39 -4.78 -4.46
CA SER A 240 -1.62 -6.11 -3.91
C SER A 240 -0.47 -7.06 -4.20
N GLY A 241 0.19 -6.93 -5.37
CA GLY A 241 1.38 -7.69 -5.71
C GLY A 241 2.54 -7.38 -4.78
N TYR A 242 2.80 -6.10 -4.51
CA TYR A 242 3.81 -5.71 -3.54
C TYR A 242 3.50 -6.24 -2.12
N SER A 243 2.25 -6.13 -1.68
CA SER A 243 1.83 -6.66 -0.38
C SER A 243 2.00 -8.18 -0.29
N ASP A 244 1.68 -8.92 -1.36
CA ASP A 244 1.89 -10.37 -1.42
C ASP A 244 3.37 -10.73 -1.37
N MET A 245 4.23 -9.99 -2.07
CA MET A 245 5.69 -10.16 -1.98
C MET A 245 6.19 -9.89 -0.57
N ALA A 246 5.73 -8.82 0.08
CA ALA A 246 6.10 -8.47 1.44
C ALA A 246 5.68 -9.56 2.46
N ILE A 247 4.45 -10.06 2.37
CA ILE A 247 3.94 -11.16 3.20
C ILE A 247 4.77 -12.44 2.96
N GLY A 248 5.07 -12.74 1.70
CA GLY A 248 5.89 -13.89 1.33
C GLY A 248 7.30 -13.82 1.92
N LEU A 249 7.97 -12.67 1.78
CA LEU A 249 9.29 -12.40 2.37
C LEU A 249 9.25 -12.49 3.90
N GLY A 250 8.22 -11.90 4.52
CA GLY A 250 8.00 -12.02 5.96
C GLY A 250 7.97 -13.48 6.41
N ARG A 251 7.17 -14.32 5.72
CA ARG A 251 7.07 -15.77 6.03
C ARG A 251 8.40 -16.50 5.87
N MET A 252 9.18 -16.22 4.80
CA MET A 252 10.50 -16.81 4.62
C MET A 252 11.48 -16.44 5.74
N LEU A 253 11.27 -15.31 6.42
CA LEU A 253 12.07 -14.81 7.53
C LEU A 253 11.47 -15.13 8.92
N GLY A 254 10.30 -15.79 8.98
CA GLY A 254 9.62 -16.19 10.20
C GLY A 254 8.72 -15.11 10.82
N PHE A 255 8.24 -14.16 10.01
CA PHE A 255 7.27 -13.14 10.40
C PHE A 255 5.92 -13.34 9.72
N HIS A 256 4.83 -13.08 10.46
CA HIS A 256 3.46 -13.28 9.99
C HIS A 256 2.75 -11.93 9.82
N PHE A 257 2.90 -11.34 8.64
CA PHE A 257 2.19 -10.10 8.33
C PHE A 257 0.73 -10.40 7.99
N GLY A 258 -0.17 -9.47 8.35
CA GLY A 258 -1.58 -9.56 8.02
C GLY A 258 -1.87 -9.25 6.54
N GLU A 259 -3.03 -9.71 6.07
CA GLU A 259 -3.51 -9.41 4.72
C GLU A 259 -3.79 -7.90 4.56
N ASN A 260 -3.42 -7.36 3.40
CA ASN A 260 -3.63 -5.96 3.07
C ASN A 260 -4.73 -5.76 2.01
N PHE A 261 -5.05 -6.80 1.26
CA PHE A 261 -6.09 -6.83 0.24
C PHE A 261 -6.89 -8.13 0.28
N GLU A 262 -8.22 -8.03 0.17
CA GLU A 262 -9.13 -9.19 0.16
C GLU A 262 -10.16 -9.05 -0.97
N TYR A 263 -9.71 -9.18 -2.22
CA TYR A 263 -10.55 -9.08 -3.42
C TYR A 263 -11.48 -7.85 -3.40
N PRO A 264 -10.96 -6.62 -3.33
CA PRO A 264 -11.77 -5.42 -3.11
C PRO A 264 -12.78 -5.13 -4.24
N TYR A 265 -12.51 -5.56 -5.46
CA TYR A 265 -13.35 -5.27 -6.63
C TYR A 265 -14.64 -6.10 -6.72
N ILE A 266 -14.84 -7.07 -5.80
CA ILE A 266 -16.11 -7.77 -5.63
C ILE A 266 -16.94 -7.23 -4.45
N SER A 267 -16.66 -6.01 -3.99
CA SER A 267 -17.40 -5.38 -2.90
C SER A 267 -18.77 -4.86 -3.36
N ARG A 268 -19.77 -4.97 -2.48
CA ARG A 268 -21.15 -4.54 -2.74
C ARG A 268 -21.45 -3.12 -2.25
N SER A 269 -20.46 -2.45 -1.64
CA SER A 269 -20.57 -1.08 -1.16
C SER A 269 -19.20 -0.44 -1.06
N ILE A 270 -19.13 0.89 -1.02
CA ILE A 270 -17.88 1.64 -0.78
C ILE A 270 -17.34 1.34 0.62
N THR A 271 -18.24 1.16 1.61
CA THR A 271 -17.83 0.74 2.96
C THR A 271 -17.16 -0.63 2.96
N GLU A 272 -17.69 -1.60 2.21
CA GLU A 272 -17.09 -2.93 2.08
C GLU A 272 -15.77 -2.87 1.30
N PHE A 273 -15.71 -2.06 0.23
CA PHE A 273 -14.50 -1.85 -0.55
C PHE A 273 -13.33 -1.42 0.34
N TRP A 274 -13.50 -0.43 1.19
CA TRP A 274 -12.46 0.06 2.08
C TRP A 274 -12.12 -0.87 3.25
N ARG A 275 -12.95 -1.86 3.54
CA ARG A 275 -12.61 -2.96 4.47
C ARG A 275 -11.72 -4.01 3.82
N ARG A 276 -11.70 -4.08 2.48
CA ARG A 276 -10.96 -5.06 1.69
C ARG A 276 -9.74 -4.46 0.98
N TRP A 277 -9.70 -3.14 0.84
CA TRP A 277 -8.62 -2.38 0.22
C TRP A 277 -7.74 -1.76 1.30
N HIS A 278 -6.39 -1.95 1.19
CA HIS A 278 -5.38 -1.36 2.07
C HIS A 278 -5.77 -1.46 3.57
N ILE A 279 -6.03 -2.70 4.00
CA ILE A 279 -6.60 -3.03 5.31
C ILE A 279 -5.75 -2.47 6.44
N SER A 280 -4.42 -2.52 6.30
CA SER A 280 -3.48 -2.01 7.31
C SER A 280 -3.63 -0.50 7.53
N LEU A 281 -3.78 0.30 6.46
CA LEU A 281 -4.02 1.75 6.55
C LEU A 281 -5.40 2.05 7.14
N SER A 282 -6.44 1.36 6.65
CA SER A 282 -7.81 1.55 7.11
C SER A 282 -7.95 1.23 8.60
N THR A 283 -7.30 0.17 9.07
CA THR A 283 -7.27 -0.19 10.49
C THR A 283 -6.43 0.79 11.31
N PHE A 284 -5.34 1.33 10.76
CA PHE A 284 -4.56 2.37 11.43
C PHE A 284 -5.43 3.62 11.69
N PHE A 285 -6.04 4.20 10.66
CA PHE A 285 -6.89 5.38 10.84
C PHE A 285 -8.11 5.11 11.72
N ARG A 286 -8.70 3.91 11.64
CA ARG A 286 -9.79 3.52 12.53
C ARG A 286 -9.36 3.53 14.00
N ASP A 287 -8.23 2.91 14.33
CA ASP A 287 -7.84 2.63 15.72
C ASP A 287 -7.12 3.82 16.37
N TYR A 288 -6.43 4.64 15.59
CA TYR A 288 -5.64 5.76 16.11
C TYR A 288 -6.29 7.14 15.89
N VAL A 289 -7.28 7.25 14.99
CA VAL A 289 -7.98 8.51 14.73
C VAL A 289 -9.48 8.39 14.96
N TYR A 290 -10.17 7.49 14.22
CA TYR A 290 -11.62 7.41 14.24
C TYR A 290 -12.20 7.06 15.62
N ILE A 291 -11.69 6.01 16.26
CA ILE A 291 -12.15 5.59 17.59
C ILE A 291 -11.85 6.64 18.66
N PRO A 292 -10.64 7.23 18.74
CA PRO A 292 -10.35 8.31 19.71
C PRO A 292 -11.22 9.56 19.55
N LEU A 293 -11.63 9.91 18.32
CA LEU A 293 -12.56 11.02 18.07
C LEU A 293 -14.02 10.71 18.49
N GLY A 294 -14.28 9.51 19.03
CA GLY A 294 -15.61 9.07 19.47
C GLY A 294 -16.26 8.02 18.56
N GLY A 295 -15.63 7.68 17.43
CA GLY A 295 -16.06 6.63 16.51
C GLY A 295 -17.50 6.82 16.01
N ASN A 296 -18.32 5.77 16.15
CA ASN A 296 -19.75 5.82 15.81
C ASN A 296 -20.62 6.43 16.91
N ARG A 297 -20.09 6.57 18.13
CA ARG A 297 -20.88 7.00 19.30
C ARG A 297 -21.08 8.51 19.33
N TYR A 298 -20.03 9.27 18.99
CA TYR A 298 -20.02 10.72 19.05
C TYR A 298 -19.57 11.32 17.71
N HIS A 299 -20.39 12.21 17.14
CA HIS A 299 -20.10 12.97 15.93
C HIS A 299 -19.56 12.13 14.74
N ALA A 300 -20.18 10.98 14.50
CA ALA A 300 -19.72 9.98 13.54
C ALA A 300 -19.50 10.52 12.12
N ILE A 301 -20.30 11.49 11.68
CA ILE A 301 -20.17 12.14 10.36
C ILE A 301 -18.89 12.98 10.32
N ARG A 302 -18.72 13.88 11.30
CA ARG A 302 -17.48 14.68 11.44
C ARG A 302 -16.23 13.77 11.43
N ASN A 303 -16.28 12.69 12.20
CA ASN A 303 -15.17 11.75 12.31
C ASN A 303 -14.85 11.06 10.97
N ILE A 304 -15.84 10.74 10.14
CA ILE A 304 -15.64 10.22 8.79
C ILE A 304 -14.90 11.25 7.94
N PHE A 305 -15.37 12.50 7.89
CA PHE A 305 -14.72 13.54 7.08
C PHE A 305 -13.29 13.84 7.54
N ILE A 306 -13.03 13.89 8.85
CA ILE A 306 -11.65 14.07 9.39
C ILE A 306 -10.75 12.93 8.93
N VAL A 307 -11.19 11.67 9.08
CA VAL A 307 -10.40 10.50 8.69
C VAL A 307 -10.11 10.51 7.19
N TRP A 308 -11.10 10.81 6.36
CA TRP A 308 -10.93 10.79 4.91
C TRP A 308 -10.09 11.96 4.39
N LEU A 309 -10.22 13.14 5.01
CA LEU A 309 -9.33 14.26 4.73
C LEU A 309 -7.87 13.91 5.08
N LEU A 310 -7.63 13.33 6.25
CA LEU A 310 -6.29 12.89 6.66
C LEU A 310 -5.76 11.75 5.76
N THR A 311 -6.65 10.85 5.30
CA THR A 311 -6.26 9.78 4.37
C THR A 311 -5.85 10.36 3.01
N GLY A 312 -6.60 11.34 2.49
CA GLY A 312 -6.23 12.05 1.27
C GLY A 312 -4.89 12.77 1.41
N LEU A 313 -4.71 13.54 2.46
CA LEU A 313 -3.44 14.22 2.78
C LEU A 313 -2.28 13.21 2.89
N TRP A 314 -2.50 12.07 3.53
CA TRP A 314 -1.47 11.05 3.66
C TRP A 314 -1.00 10.50 2.30
N HIS A 315 -1.88 10.39 1.30
CA HIS A 315 -1.51 9.96 -0.05
C HIS A 315 -0.60 10.98 -0.75
N GLY A 316 -0.90 12.26 -0.68
CA GLY A 316 -0.09 13.26 -1.35
C GLY A 316 -0.41 14.70 -0.94
N ALA A 317 0.57 15.58 -1.15
CA ALA A 317 0.47 17.00 -0.91
C ALA A 317 -0.01 17.72 -2.19
N SER A 318 -1.24 17.46 -2.61
CA SER A 318 -1.88 18.15 -3.74
C SER A 318 -3.40 18.11 -3.63
N TRP A 319 -4.07 19.02 -4.33
CA TRP A 319 -5.52 19.20 -4.26
C TRP A 319 -6.32 18.00 -4.72
N ASN A 320 -5.84 17.24 -5.72
CA ASN A 320 -6.52 16.03 -6.18
C ASN A 320 -6.67 14.99 -5.07
N PHE A 321 -5.68 14.79 -4.19
CA PHE A 321 -5.77 13.86 -3.06
C PHE A 321 -6.72 14.36 -1.97
N ILE A 322 -6.80 15.68 -1.76
CA ILE A 322 -7.79 16.28 -0.87
C ILE A 322 -9.20 16.02 -1.40
N PHE A 323 -9.44 16.28 -2.68
CA PHE A 323 -10.74 16.00 -3.32
C PHE A 323 -11.06 14.51 -3.34
N TRP A 324 -10.07 13.65 -3.56
CA TRP A 324 -10.23 12.21 -3.47
C TRP A 324 -10.68 11.77 -2.05
N GLY A 325 -10.07 12.29 -1.02
CA GLY A 325 -10.48 12.03 0.36
C GLY A 325 -11.90 12.53 0.63
N LEU A 326 -12.23 13.75 0.22
CA LEU A 326 -13.58 14.30 0.37
C LEU A 326 -14.63 13.49 -0.41
N PHE A 327 -14.32 13.06 -1.62
CA PHE A 327 -15.18 12.21 -2.45
C PHE A 327 -15.60 10.93 -1.71
N TYR A 328 -14.63 10.20 -1.13
CA TYR A 328 -14.96 9.01 -0.34
C TYR A 328 -15.63 9.34 1.00
N GLY A 329 -15.28 10.46 1.62
CA GLY A 329 -15.99 10.97 2.79
C GLY A 329 -17.49 11.17 2.53
N VAL A 330 -17.82 11.80 1.40
CA VAL A 330 -19.21 12.01 0.95
C VAL A 330 -19.91 10.68 0.64
N LEU A 331 -19.27 9.78 -0.11
CA LEU A 331 -19.87 8.48 -0.43
C LEU A 331 -20.18 7.65 0.82
N LEU A 332 -19.27 7.62 1.77
CA LEU A 332 -19.48 6.92 3.04
C LEU A 332 -20.54 7.58 3.93
N PHE A 333 -20.61 8.92 3.89
CA PHE A 333 -21.72 9.64 4.52
C PHE A 333 -23.07 9.24 3.91
N ILE A 334 -23.17 9.21 2.59
CA ILE A 334 -24.38 8.79 1.86
C ILE A 334 -24.75 7.34 2.22
N GLU A 335 -23.79 6.41 2.17
CA GLU A 335 -24.04 5.02 2.53
C GLU A 335 -24.52 4.87 3.97
N LYS A 336 -23.92 5.63 4.91
CA LYS A 336 -24.26 5.55 6.32
C LYS A 336 -25.61 6.17 6.66
N THR A 337 -26.00 7.24 5.98
CA THR A 337 -27.24 7.99 6.29
C THR A 337 -28.43 7.56 5.44
N LEU A 338 -28.24 7.53 4.11
CA LEU A 338 -29.34 7.31 3.16
C LEU A 338 -29.55 5.83 2.85
N PHE A 339 -28.47 5.09 2.65
CA PHE A 339 -28.60 3.69 2.23
C PHE A 339 -28.66 2.70 3.41
N LYS A 340 -27.97 2.96 4.54
CA LYS A 340 -28.00 2.10 5.74
C LYS A 340 -28.11 0.60 5.38
N LYS A 341 -29.22 -0.05 5.82
CA LYS A 341 -29.52 -1.44 5.51
C LYS A 341 -30.18 -1.65 4.13
N LYS A 342 -30.48 -0.58 3.37
CA LYS A 342 -31.15 -0.70 2.07
C LYS A 342 -30.30 -1.38 1.02
N LEU A 343 -28.97 -1.15 1.01
CA LEU A 343 -28.04 -1.81 0.10
C LEU A 343 -28.08 -3.34 0.20
N GLN A 344 -28.39 -3.88 1.38
CA GLN A 344 -28.52 -5.32 1.59
C GLN A 344 -29.73 -5.93 0.87
N LYS A 345 -30.72 -5.11 0.54
CA LYS A 345 -31.96 -5.52 -0.16
C LYS A 345 -31.85 -5.40 -1.70
N ILE A 346 -30.80 -4.72 -2.19
CA ILE A 346 -30.56 -4.53 -3.62
C ILE A 346 -29.86 -5.77 -4.18
N PRO A 347 -30.24 -6.23 -5.40
CA PRO A 347 -29.55 -7.35 -6.06
C PRO A 347 -28.04 -7.12 -6.18
N ALA A 348 -27.26 -8.16 -5.91
CA ALA A 348 -25.80 -8.07 -5.87
C ALA A 348 -25.16 -7.47 -7.14
N PRO A 349 -25.61 -7.78 -8.38
CA PRO A 349 -25.05 -7.18 -9.58
C PRO A 349 -25.14 -5.65 -9.61
N ILE A 350 -26.27 -5.09 -9.16
CA ILE A 350 -26.46 -3.64 -9.10
C ILE A 350 -25.51 -3.01 -8.09
N CYS A 351 -25.31 -3.66 -6.94
CA CYS A 351 -24.36 -3.21 -5.93
C CYS A 351 -22.92 -3.24 -6.45
N TYR A 352 -22.54 -4.24 -7.22
CA TYR A 352 -21.21 -4.31 -7.85
C TYR A 352 -21.00 -3.17 -8.86
N ILE A 353 -22.00 -2.92 -9.73
CA ILE A 353 -21.93 -1.81 -10.70
C ILE A 353 -21.81 -0.47 -9.98
N TYR A 354 -22.66 -0.24 -8.96
CA TYR A 354 -22.59 0.96 -8.11
C TYR A 354 -21.19 1.14 -7.52
N THR A 355 -20.68 0.12 -6.84
CA THR A 355 -19.39 0.21 -6.16
C THR A 355 -18.25 0.46 -7.15
N MET A 356 -18.20 -0.34 -8.23
CA MET A 356 -17.12 -0.22 -9.21
C MET A 356 -17.17 1.10 -9.98
N PHE A 357 -18.35 1.61 -10.31
CA PHE A 357 -18.49 2.91 -10.95
C PHE A 357 -17.84 4.02 -10.11
N PHE A 358 -18.17 4.12 -8.84
CA PHE A 358 -17.58 5.14 -7.97
C PHE A 358 -16.10 4.87 -7.64
N VAL A 359 -15.68 3.62 -7.55
CA VAL A 359 -14.28 3.27 -7.34
C VAL A 359 -13.44 3.70 -8.55
N ILE A 360 -13.89 3.44 -9.77
CA ILE A 360 -13.20 3.84 -11.02
C ILE A 360 -13.10 5.37 -11.11
N LEU A 361 -14.17 6.10 -10.79
CA LEU A 361 -14.13 7.58 -10.73
C LEU A 361 -13.18 8.08 -9.63
N GLY A 362 -13.14 7.40 -8.48
CA GLY A 362 -12.18 7.69 -7.43
C GLY A 362 -10.73 7.48 -7.89
N TRP A 363 -10.47 6.47 -8.73
CA TRP A 363 -9.14 6.28 -9.30
C TRP A 363 -8.79 7.32 -10.37
N ALA A 364 -9.75 7.92 -11.06
CA ALA A 364 -9.49 9.06 -11.92
C ALA A 364 -9.01 10.29 -11.11
N LEU A 365 -9.67 10.59 -9.98
CA LEU A 365 -9.20 11.61 -9.04
C LEU A 365 -7.77 11.34 -8.52
N PHE A 366 -7.39 10.07 -8.42
CA PHE A 366 -6.07 9.66 -7.95
C PHE A 366 -5.01 9.73 -9.06
N TYR A 367 -5.36 9.42 -10.31
CA TYR A 367 -4.46 9.42 -11.46
C TYR A 367 -4.03 10.83 -11.87
N PHE A 368 -5.01 11.73 -12.05
CA PHE A 368 -4.78 13.07 -12.55
C PHE A 368 -4.42 14.03 -11.39
N THR A 369 -3.15 14.43 -11.33
CA THR A 369 -2.68 15.44 -10.36
C THR A 369 -3.03 16.87 -10.79
N ASP A 370 -3.12 17.13 -12.10
CA ASP A 370 -3.61 18.39 -12.66
C ASP A 370 -5.14 18.37 -12.75
N LEU A 371 -5.77 19.35 -12.10
CA LEU A 371 -7.24 19.48 -12.08
C LEU A 371 -7.85 19.81 -13.46
N ASN A 372 -7.11 20.48 -14.33
CA ASN A 372 -7.59 20.77 -15.69
C ASN A 372 -7.60 19.49 -16.55
N ALA A 373 -6.56 18.67 -16.42
CA ALA A 373 -6.50 17.35 -17.06
C ALA A 373 -7.62 16.43 -16.53
N LEU A 374 -7.86 16.41 -15.23
CA LEU A 374 -8.98 15.70 -14.62
C LEU A 374 -10.33 16.16 -15.17
N TRP A 375 -10.53 17.47 -15.25
CA TRP A 375 -11.78 18.03 -15.79
C TRP A 375 -11.99 17.69 -17.27
N THR A 376 -10.93 17.72 -18.06
CA THR A 376 -10.93 17.30 -19.46
C THR A 376 -11.29 15.81 -19.59
N PHE A 377 -10.67 14.95 -18.76
CA PHE A 377 -11.02 13.54 -18.70
C PHE A 377 -12.51 13.32 -18.34
N ILE A 378 -13.03 14.00 -17.31
CA ILE A 378 -14.44 13.87 -16.92
C ILE A 378 -15.37 14.27 -18.07
N LYS A 379 -15.13 15.42 -18.73
CA LYS A 379 -15.92 15.81 -19.88
C LYS A 379 -15.90 14.73 -20.97
N SER A 380 -14.73 14.22 -21.32
CA SER A 380 -14.57 13.19 -22.33
C SER A 380 -15.26 11.88 -21.94
N ALA A 381 -15.11 11.43 -20.70
CA ALA A 381 -15.73 10.20 -20.20
C ALA A 381 -17.28 10.24 -20.26
N PHE A 382 -17.87 11.42 -20.15
CA PHE A 382 -19.32 11.62 -20.23
C PHE A 382 -19.80 12.21 -21.57
N GLY A 383 -18.95 12.22 -22.61
CA GLY A 383 -19.32 12.58 -23.97
C GLY A 383 -19.48 14.08 -24.23
N VAL A 384 -18.95 14.95 -23.36
CA VAL A 384 -19.04 16.38 -23.52
C VAL A 384 -17.93 16.89 -24.45
N GLY A 385 -18.28 17.27 -25.65
CA GLY A 385 -17.35 17.84 -26.64
C GLY A 385 -16.38 16.84 -27.26
N THR A 386 -16.71 15.53 -27.23
CA THR A 386 -15.85 14.48 -27.78
C THR A 386 -16.65 13.39 -28.50
N ALA A 387 -15.99 12.61 -29.36
CA ALA A 387 -16.58 11.47 -30.06
C ALA A 387 -16.80 10.29 -29.08
N LEU A 388 -17.77 9.43 -29.42
CA LEU A 388 -18.01 8.22 -28.61
C LEU A 388 -16.84 7.25 -28.69
N TYR A 389 -16.23 7.07 -29.85
CA TYR A 389 -15.08 6.18 -30.06
C TYR A 389 -14.27 6.65 -31.26
N ASP A 390 -13.08 6.11 -31.39
CA ASP A 390 -12.20 6.19 -32.56
C ASP A 390 -11.57 4.83 -32.87
N LEU A 391 -10.93 4.69 -34.02
CA LEU A 391 -10.28 3.44 -34.42
C LEU A 391 -9.17 3.03 -33.45
N THR A 392 -8.47 4.00 -32.87
CA THR A 392 -7.39 3.74 -31.90
C THR A 392 -7.94 3.10 -30.63
N ALA A 393 -9.05 3.63 -30.09
CA ALA A 393 -9.69 3.06 -28.90
C ALA A 393 -10.19 1.63 -29.16
N VAL A 394 -10.84 1.40 -30.32
CA VAL A 394 -11.33 0.07 -30.71
C VAL A 394 -10.17 -0.90 -30.88
N SER A 395 -9.15 -0.53 -31.63
CA SER A 395 -7.95 -1.36 -31.84
C SER A 395 -7.27 -1.72 -30.52
N THR A 396 -7.06 -0.71 -29.63
CA THR A 396 -6.44 -0.91 -28.32
C THR A 396 -7.28 -1.86 -27.46
N PHE A 397 -8.61 -1.72 -27.46
CA PHE A 397 -9.50 -2.64 -26.75
C PHE A 397 -9.38 -4.07 -27.30
N CYS A 398 -9.49 -4.26 -28.61
CA CYS A 398 -9.41 -5.59 -29.22
C CYS A 398 -8.06 -6.28 -28.93
N THR A 399 -6.96 -5.55 -29.05
CA THR A 399 -5.61 -6.09 -28.78
C THR A 399 -5.44 -6.50 -27.32
N ASN A 400 -6.06 -5.77 -26.38
CA ASN A 400 -5.90 -6.00 -24.93
C ASN A 400 -7.11 -6.68 -24.28
N ALA A 401 -8.09 -7.14 -25.04
CA ALA A 401 -9.31 -7.78 -24.50
C ALA A 401 -9.00 -9.00 -23.65
N TRP A 402 -8.01 -9.82 -24.04
CA TRP A 402 -7.54 -10.95 -23.26
C TRP A 402 -6.95 -10.53 -21.90
N LEU A 403 -6.17 -9.43 -21.87
CA LEU A 403 -5.58 -8.89 -20.63
C LEU A 403 -6.68 -8.41 -19.67
N ILE A 404 -7.70 -7.71 -20.20
CA ILE A 404 -8.86 -7.28 -19.44
C ILE A 404 -9.58 -8.49 -18.82
N ALA A 405 -9.83 -9.53 -19.61
CA ALA A 405 -10.50 -10.75 -19.13
C ALA A 405 -9.69 -11.44 -18.03
N VAL A 406 -8.37 -11.57 -18.22
CA VAL A 406 -7.47 -12.14 -17.18
C VAL A 406 -7.48 -11.27 -15.93
N CYS A 407 -7.40 -9.93 -16.03
CA CYS A 407 -7.44 -9.03 -14.90
C CYS A 407 -8.76 -9.11 -14.13
N VAL A 408 -9.89 -9.19 -14.82
CA VAL A 408 -11.22 -9.39 -14.19
C VAL A 408 -11.25 -10.69 -13.39
N ILE A 409 -10.84 -11.81 -13.98
CA ILE A 409 -10.82 -13.12 -13.31
C ILE A 409 -9.85 -13.10 -12.12
N ALA A 410 -8.64 -12.57 -12.29
CA ALA A 410 -7.63 -12.49 -11.24
C ALA A 410 -8.02 -11.54 -10.09
N SER A 411 -8.94 -10.60 -10.33
CA SER A 411 -9.49 -9.72 -9.29
C SER A 411 -10.54 -10.43 -8.39
N THR A 412 -10.86 -11.69 -8.68
CA THR A 412 -11.83 -12.51 -7.93
C THR A 412 -11.14 -13.66 -7.21
N PRO A 413 -11.78 -14.27 -6.20
CA PRO A 413 -11.25 -15.46 -5.53
C PRO A 413 -11.34 -16.75 -6.38
N ILE A 414 -11.95 -16.69 -7.57
CA ILE A 414 -12.25 -17.88 -8.41
C ILE A 414 -10.99 -18.71 -8.69
N PRO A 415 -9.85 -18.14 -9.16
CA PRO A 415 -8.65 -18.95 -9.44
C PRO A 415 -8.14 -19.68 -8.20
N THR A 416 -8.15 -18.99 -7.06
CA THR A 416 -7.70 -19.56 -5.79
C THR A 416 -8.62 -20.68 -5.30
N ILE A 417 -9.94 -20.50 -5.44
CA ILE A 417 -10.94 -21.52 -5.06
C ILE A 417 -10.80 -22.77 -5.94
N ILE A 418 -10.67 -22.58 -7.25
CA ILE A 418 -10.49 -23.69 -8.19
C ILE A 418 -9.23 -24.47 -7.85
N HIS A 419 -8.08 -23.80 -7.74
CA HIS A 419 -6.82 -24.44 -7.41
C HIS A 419 -6.90 -25.21 -6.07
N LYS A 420 -7.41 -24.58 -5.01
CA LYS A 420 -7.59 -25.22 -3.71
C LYS A 420 -8.48 -26.46 -3.77
N ASN A 421 -9.54 -26.44 -4.58
CA ASN A 421 -10.44 -27.58 -4.72
C ASN A 421 -9.75 -28.76 -5.42
N PHE A 422 -8.92 -28.50 -6.44
CA PHE A 422 -8.11 -29.55 -7.09
C PHE A 422 -7.04 -30.11 -6.13
N CYS A 423 -6.33 -29.25 -5.40
CA CYS A 423 -5.34 -29.68 -4.41
C CYS A 423 -5.97 -30.53 -3.27
N LYS A 424 -7.19 -30.20 -2.84
CA LYS A 424 -7.90 -31.00 -1.84
C LYS A 424 -8.30 -32.39 -2.36
N LYS A 425 -8.64 -32.50 -3.65
CA LYS A 425 -9.04 -33.79 -4.28
C LYS A 425 -7.85 -34.71 -4.55
N SER A 426 -6.66 -34.16 -4.81
CA SER A 426 -5.47 -34.92 -5.16
C SER A 426 -4.22 -34.32 -4.53
N LYS A 427 -3.61 -35.08 -3.61
CA LYS A 427 -2.31 -34.70 -3.02
C LYS A 427 -1.19 -34.71 -4.07
N VAL A 428 -1.27 -35.61 -5.05
CA VAL A 428 -0.32 -35.68 -6.19
C VAL A 428 -0.43 -34.43 -7.03
N PHE A 429 -1.66 -33.98 -7.36
CA PHE A 429 -1.87 -32.73 -8.07
C PHE A 429 -1.26 -31.54 -7.30
N ALA A 430 -1.48 -31.43 -5.99
CA ALA A 430 -0.90 -30.37 -5.16
C ALA A 430 0.64 -30.41 -5.19
N ALA A 431 1.23 -31.58 -5.03
CA ALA A 431 2.69 -31.76 -5.00
C ALA A 431 3.37 -31.40 -6.34
N ILE A 432 2.66 -31.53 -7.45
CA ILE A 432 3.19 -31.22 -8.79
C ILE A 432 2.84 -29.80 -9.21
N SER A 433 1.59 -29.37 -9.04
CA SER A 433 1.12 -28.09 -9.56
C SER A 433 1.74 -26.88 -8.84
N GLU A 434 1.94 -26.97 -7.53
CA GLU A 434 2.49 -25.84 -6.76
C GLU A 434 3.93 -25.48 -7.16
N PRO A 435 4.90 -26.43 -7.25
CA PRO A 435 6.24 -26.13 -7.75
C PRO A 435 6.24 -25.65 -9.21
N ILE A 436 5.42 -26.25 -10.07
CA ILE A 436 5.33 -25.85 -11.49
C ILE A 436 4.84 -24.40 -11.59
N LEU A 437 3.80 -24.01 -10.86
CA LEU A 437 3.31 -22.63 -10.86
C LEU A 437 4.35 -21.65 -10.37
N VAL A 438 5.17 -22.01 -9.37
CA VAL A 438 6.27 -21.19 -8.90
C VAL A 438 7.35 -21.05 -9.98
N ILE A 439 7.83 -22.15 -10.55
CA ILE A 439 8.90 -22.13 -11.54
C ILE A 439 8.48 -21.40 -12.81
N VAL A 440 7.31 -21.72 -13.35
CA VAL A 440 6.78 -21.06 -14.56
C VAL A 440 6.49 -19.59 -14.29
N GLY A 441 5.85 -19.27 -13.16
CA GLY A 441 5.52 -17.89 -12.80
C GLY A 441 6.78 -17.03 -12.65
N LEU A 442 7.79 -17.49 -11.93
CA LEU A 442 9.06 -16.78 -11.82
C LEU A 442 9.80 -16.71 -13.16
N GLY A 443 9.83 -17.80 -13.94
CA GLY A 443 10.47 -17.81 -15.25
C GLY A 443 9.87 -16.77 -16.20
N VAL A 444 8.54 -16.71 -16.30
CA VAL A 444 7.86 -15.69 -17.12
C VAL A 444 8.15 -14.27 -16.59
N CYS A 445 8.08 -14.07 -15.27
CA CYS A 445 8.44 -12.76 -14.69
C CYS A 445 9.88 -12.38 -15.02
N PHE A 446 10.82 -13.30 -14.97
CA PHE A 446 12.23 -13.08 -15.35
C PHE A 446 12.35 -12.60 -16.79
N VAL A 447 11.75 -13.33 -17.73
CA VAL A 447 11.79 -12.95 -19.16
C VAL A 447 11.23 -11.55 -19.38
N LEU A 448 10.09 -11.26 -18.75
CA LEU A 448 9.47 -9.94 -18.88
C LEU A 448 10.29 -8.81 -18.25
N LEU A 449 11.08 -9.08 -17.21
CA LEU A 449 11.90 -8.08 -16.53
C LEU A 449 13.21 -7.78 -17.26
N VAL A 450 13.76 -8.73 -18.02
CA VAL A 450 15.04 -8.54 -18.77
C VAL A 450 14.95 -7.37 -19.75
N GLY A 451 13.80 -7.14 -20.37
CA GLY A 451 13.59 -6.05 -21.31
C GLY A 451 13.20 -4.69 -20.68
N GLN A 452 13.03 -4.64 -19.34
CA GLN A 452 12.55 -3.42 -18.68
C GLN A 452 13.71 -2.72 -17.94
N THR A 453 14.02 -1.48 -18.36
CA THR A 453 15.10 -0.69 -17.75
C THR A 453 14.76 -0.15 -16.36
N TYR A 454 13.50 0.21 -16.11
CA TYR A 454 13.04 0.70 -14.82
C TYR A 454 11.54 0.46 -14.65
N ASN A 455 11.16 -0.18 -13.56
CA ASN A 455 9.78 -0.50 -13.24
C ASN A 455 9.47 -0.14 -11.80
N PRO A 456 9.31 1.17 -11.51
CA PRO A 456 9.01 1.63 -10.17
C PRO A 456 7.63 1.15 -9.74
N PHE A 457 7.49 0.93 -8.46
CA PHE A 457 6.21 0.76 -7.82
C PHE A 457 5.41 2.07 -7.90
N LEU A 458 4.14 2.00 -8.24
CA LEU A 458 3.29 3.18 -8.44
C LEU A 458 3.28 4.12 -7.22
N TYR A 459 3.31 3.53 -6.02
CA TYR A 459 3.33 4.26 -4.74
C TYR A 459 4.60 5.09 -4.49
N PHE A 460 5.67 4.92 -5.27
CA PHE A 460 6.85 5.78 -5.17
C PHE A 460 6.66 7.15 -5.84
N ARG A 461 5.55 7.33 -6.53
CA ARG A 461 5.22 8.61 -7.18
C ARG A 461 4.43 9.56 -6.26
N PHE A 462 3.98 9.08 -5.08
CA PHE A 462 3.10 9.80 -4.17
C PHE A 462 3.72 10.06 -2.79
#